data_3b3e585ad56cb440169c2c8c822a8fdc
#
_entry.id   3b3e585ad56cb440169c2c8c822a8fdc
#
_cell.length_a   1.000
_cell.length_b   1.000
_cell.length_c   1.000
_cell.angle_alpha   90.00
_cell.angle_beta   90.00
_cell.angle_gamma   90.00
#
_symmetry.space_group_name_H-M   'P 1'
#
loop_
_entity.id
_entity.type
_entity.pdbx_description
1 polymer ?
#
loop_
_entity_poly.entity_id
_entity_poly.type
_entity_poly.pdbx_seq_one_letter_code
_entity_poly.pdbx_strand_id
1 'polypeptide(L)'
;MQTPKKINLNLAWLGAAVLGLFGCASPPVPPVEAAPLAQACPAGVPEGARCLRGQDSASAHYLIVMPAQWSGVLVVHAHGGPTLGPPSTNRADEDIKRWVITVSEGHAWAGSVFRQGGFAVTTAAEDTERVRRIFVDHVAKPRRTLLHGQSWGAMVATRAAEMYPKSWEGVLLTSGVVAGPATYDFRLDMRALYQHLCNNHPRPDEPGYSLAIGLPKDSKLTAAELAARANDCLGVGKPAAQRTPEQARRLKTIVDVLKFPETSVMSHLNWGTFALGDVVEKNGGVSPLGNGGVRYVGTSDDAGLNAAIPRFKADPQAVARFAADVDHQGRFAVPVVSVHAINDATVFVEGQDTLRQRMTAAGHGGRLVQAFVDSREHSYWGDAHYPVLFEALLSWVEKGQKPTPAGIAQRCQQLQVARGAPAVGCAFVPDYAPQPLATRVFPR
;
A
#
# COMPACT_ATOMS: atom_id res chain seq x y z
N MET A 1 -4.97 -29.62 81.95
CA MET A 1 -5.05 -28.39 81.14
C MET A 1 -3.61 -27.87 80.98
N GLN A 2 -2.94 -28.18 79.89
CA GLN A 2 -1.59 -27.75 79.58
C GLN A 2 -1.61 -27.02 78.22
N THR A 3 -1.18 -25.76 78.20
CA THR A 3 -1.01 -24.91 77.03
C THR A 3 0.27 -25.27 76.27
N PRO A 4 0.27 -25.33 74.92
CA PRO A 4 1.51 -25.60 74.16
C PRO A 4 2.31 -24.30 73.90
N LYS A 5 3.61 -24.43 74.08
CA LYS A 5 4.65 -23.40 73.81
C LYS A 5 4.78 -23.11 72.32
N LYS A 6 4.82 -21.81 72.00
CA LYS A 6 5.19 -21.28 70.68
C LYS A 6 6.70 -21.37 70.46
N ILE A 7 7.11 -22.04 69.38
CA ILE A 7 8.51 -22.07 68.90
C ILE A 7 8.59 -20.97 67.80
N ASN A 8 9.42 -19.96 68.05
CA ASN A 8 9.79 -18.95 67.05
C ASN A 8 10.97 -19.47 66.20
N LEU A 9 10.75 -19.74 64.92
CA LEU A 9 11.81 -19.96 63.96
C LEU A 9 12.09 -18.66 63.25
N ASN A 10 13.24 -18.04 63.51
CA ASN A 10 13.80 -16.97 62.74
C ASN A 10 14.45 -17.55 61.46
N LEU A 11 13.80 -17.37 60.31
CA LEU A 11 14.40 -17.62 59.00
C LEU A 11 15.08 -16.32 58.53
N ALA A 12 16.40 -16.31 58.57
CA ALA A 12 17.21 -15.27 57.92
C ALA A 12 17.20 -15.48 56.40
N TRP A 13 16.60 -14.57 55.64
CA TRP A 13 16.69 -14.55 54.20
C TRP A 13 17.98 -13.83 53.78
N LEU A 14 18.94 -14.61 53.29
CA LEU A 14 20.11 -14.10 52.56
C LEU A 14 19.62 -13.81 51.10
N GLY A 15 19.29 -12.55 50.82
CA GLY A 15 19.03 -12.10 49.49
C GLY A 15 20.32 -11.96 48.69
N ALA A 16 20.62 -12.91 47.80
CA ALA A 16 21.65 -12.74 46.79
C ALA A 16 21.11 -11.82 45.69
N ALA A 17 21.54 -10.58 45.66
CA ALA A 17 21.30 -9.63 44.56
C ALA A 17 22.13 -10.07 43.36
N VAL A 18 21.54 -10.75 42.38
CA VAL A 18 22.11 -10.96 41.06
C VAL A 18 22.00 -9.65 40.30
N LEU A 19 23.06 -8.86 40.31
CA LEU A 19 23.21 -7.71 39.37
C LEU A 19 23.40 -8.30 37.98
N GLY A 20 22.28 -8.42 37.23
CA GLY A 20 22.30 -8.68 35.80
C GLY A 20 22.93 -7.49 35.06
N LEU A 21 24.17 -7.71 34.59
CA LEU A 21 24.80 -6.83 33.61
C LEU A 21 24.00 -6.91 32.31
N PHE A 22 22.97 -6.06 32.15
CA PHE A 22 22.42 -5.76 30.83
C PHE A 22 23.50 -5.03 30.05
N GLY A 23 24.32 -5.74 29.32
CA GLY A 23 25.18 -5.16 28.31
C GLY A 23 24.30 -4.41 27.32
N CYS A 24 24.44 -3.08 27.26
CA CYS A 24 23.90 -2.28 26.17
C CYS A 24 24.60 -2.75 24.89
N ALA A 25 24.02 -3.72 24.19
CA ALA A 25 24.42 -4.02 22.82
C ALA A 25 24.16 -2.76 22.00
N SER A 26 25.24 -2.12 21.52
CA SER A 26 25.11 -1.02 20.56
C SER A 26 24.29 -1.53 19.38
N PRO A 27 23.33 -0.73 18.87
CA PRO A 27 22.57 -1.15 17.69
C PRO A 27 23.57 -1.46 16.56
N PRO A 28 23.33 -2.52 15.77
CA PRO A 28 24.22 -2.89 14.70
C PRO A 28 24.45 -1.69 13.76
N VAL A 29 25.71 -1.40 13.47
CA VAL A 29 26.08 -0.33 12.52
C VAL A 29 25.51 -0.77 11.15
N PRO A 30 24.72 0.10 10.51
CA PRO A 30 24.17 -0.24 9.19
C PRO A 30 25.30 -0.55 8.20
N PRO A 31 25.13 -1.51 7.30
CA PRO A 31 26.15 -1.82 6.30
C PRO A 31 26.48 -0.58 5.46
N VAL A 32 27.74 -0.48 5.04
CA VAL A 32 28.21 0.57 4.13
C VAL A 32 27.69 0.23 2.73
N GLU A 33 26.98 1.17 2.14
CA GLU A 33 26.44 1.02 0.78
C GLU A 33 27.53 1.35 -0.27
N ALA A 34 27.49 0.66 -1.42
CA ALA A 34 28.37 0.98 -2.54
C ALA A 34 27.91 2.25 -3.27
N ALA A 35 28.87 3.01 -3.82
CA ALA A 35 28.56 4.14 -4.68
C ALA A 35 27.83 3.70 -5.96
N PRO A 36 26.80 4.43 -6.42
CA PRO A 36 26.09 4.11 -7.64
C PRO A 36 26.92 4.43 -8.88
N LEU A 37 26.64 3.73 -9.97
CA LEU A 37 27.31 3.93 -11.27
C LEU A 37 26.45 4.77 -12.20
N ALA A 38 27.09 5.70 -12.93
CA ALA A 38 26.42 6.46 -13.98
C ALA A 38 26.03 5.53 -15.15
N GLN A 39 24.77 5.63 -15.58
CA GLN A 39 24.23 4.87 -16.71
C GLN A 39 23.31 5.75 -17.56
N ALA A 40 22.95 5.26 -18.75
CA ALA A 40 21.98 5.93 -19.60
C ALA A 40 20.63 6.08 -18.89
N CYS A 41 20.02 7.24 -19.04
CA CYS A 41 18.68 7.48 -18.51
C CYS A 41 17.61 6.74 -19.32
N PRO A 42 16.53 6.28 -18.67
CA PRO A 42 15.35 5.80 -19.37
C PRO A 42 14.76 6.86 -20.32
N ALA A 43 14.10 6.41 -21.38
CA ALA A 43 13.41 7.30 -22.29
C ALA A 43 12.37 8.16 -21.56
N GLY A 44 12.27 9.44 -21.92
CA GLY A 44 11.34 10.40 -21.32
C GLY A 44 11.91 11.18 -20.11
N VAL A 45 13.07 10.80 -19.59
CA VAL A 45 13.78 11.60 -18.59
C VAL A 45 14.31 12.88 -19.25
N PRO A 46 14.16 14.08 -18.63
CA PRO A 46 14.59 15.35 -19.20
C PRO A 46 16.07 15.35 -19.60
N GLU A 47 16.39 16.05 -20.71
CA GLU A 47 17.74 16.19 -21.18
C GLU A 47 18.65 16.88 -20.13
N GLY A 48 19.92 16.45 -20.06
CA GLY A 48 20.89 16.93 -19.09
C GLY A 48 20.74 16.31 -17.69
N ALA A 49 19.69 15.51 -17.43
CA ALA A 49 19.61 14.73 -16.21
C ALA A 49 20.67 13.61 -16.18
N ARG A 50 21.12 13.24 -14.97
CA ARG A 50 22.07 12.14 -14.74
C ARG A 50 21.34 10.98 -14.07
N CYS A 51 21.49 9.78 -14.60
CA CYS A 51 20.94 8.56 -14.03
C CYS A 51 22.05 7.70 -13.42
N LEU A 52 21.81 7.25 -12.18
CA LEU A 52 22.74 6.47 -11.38
C LEU A 52 22.03 5.17 -10.96
N ARG A 53 22.70 4.03 -11.08
CA ARG A 53 22.13 2.72 -10.73
C ARG A 53 23.10 1.91 -9.89
N GLY A 54 22.56 0.93 -9.18
CA GLY A 54 23.32 -0.03 -8.41
C GLY A 54 22.43 -1.07 -7.74
N GLN A 55 23.05 -1.84 -6.87
CA GLN A 55 22.38 -2.68 -5.90
C GLN A 55 22.76 -2.20 -4.50
N ASP A 56 21.81 -2.22 -3.59
CA ASP A 56 22.07 -1.95 -2.18
C ASP A 56 22.71 -3.18 -1.49
N SER A 57 23.11 -3.02 -0.23
CA SER A 57 23.71 -4.09 0.57
C SER A 57 22.80 -5.29 0.81
N ALA A 58 21.51 -5.18 0.51
CA ALA A 58 20.53 -6.27 0.56
C ALA A 58 20.14 -6.80 -0.83
N SER A 59 20.89 -6.42 -1.87
CA SER A 59 20.70 -6.84 -3.28
C SER A 59 19.45 -6.25 -3.96
N ALA A 60 18.84 -5.21 -3.41
CA ALA A 60 17.80 -4.49 -4.11
C ALA A 60 18.41 -3.56 -5.17
N HIS A 61 17.96 -3.69 -6.42
CA HIS A 61 18.33 -2.73 -7.47
C HIS A 61 17.63 -1.39 -7.24
N TYR A 62 18.27 -0.32 -7.67
CA TYR A 62 17.72 1.02 -7.58
C TYR A 62 18.10 1.90 -8.76
N LEU A 63 17.32 2.96 -8.94
CA LEU A 63 17.60 4.05 -9.88
C LEU A 63 17.53 5.38 -9.11
N ILE A 64 18.51 6.25 -9.35
CA ILE A 64 18.54 7.64 -8.92
C ILE A 64 18.60 8.52 -10.16
N VAL A 65 17.75 9.54 -10.23
CA VAL A 65 17.74 10.53 -11.32
C VAL A 65 17.96 11.92 -10.76
N MET A 66 19.06 12.55 -11.17
CA MET A 66 19.41 13.90 -10.80
C MET A 66 19.03 14.83 -11.95
N PRO A 67 18.18 15.85 -11.75
CA PRO A 67 17.85 16.83 -12.77
C PRO A 67 19.09 17.69 -13.11
N ALA A 68 19.12 18.28 -14.28
CA ALA A 68 20.20 19.20 -14.71
C ALA A 68 20.32 20.40 -13.76
N GLN A 69 19.20 20.93 -13.30
CA GLN A 69 19.11 22.00 -12.31
C GLN A 69 18.41 21.48 -11.04
N TRP A 70 19.21 21.09 -10.05
CA TRP A 70 18.67 20.50 -8.83
C TRP A 70 18.21 21.55 -7.82
N SER A 71 16.98 21.44 -7.39
CA SER A 71 16.36 22.31 -6.36
C SER A 71 16.89 22.09 -4.92
N GLY A 72 17.72 21.07 -4.70
CA GLY A 72 18.13 20.62 -3.37
C GLY A 72 17.13 19.69 -2.70
N VAL A 73 16.03 19.33 -3.36
CA VAL A 73 15.02 18.38 -2.84
C VAL A 73 15.26 16.99 -3.40
N LEU A 74 15.21 15.97 -2.53
CA LEU A 74 15.18 14.57 -2.90
C LEU A 74 13.77 14.03 -2.65
N VAL A 75 13.20 13.38 -3.65
CA VAL A 75 11.97 12.57 -3.52
C VAL A 75 12.35 11.09 -3.61
N VAL A 76 12.18 10.37 -2.51
CA VAL A 76 12.36 8.91 -2.49
C VAL A 76 11.01 8.28 -2.73
N HIS A 77 10.93 7.45 -3.77
CA HIS A 77 9.69 6.86 -4.26
C HIS A 77 9.57 5.39 -3.87
N ALA A 78 8.49 5.05 -3.20
CA ALA A 78 8.02 3.68 -2.98
C ALA A 78 6.94 3.35 -4.02
N HIS A 79 7.24 2.41 -4.91
CA HIS A 79 6.39 2.10 -6.05
C HIS A 79 5.13 1.29 -5.69
N GLY A 80 4.11 1.38 -6.56
CA GLY A 80 2.90 0.57 -6.46
C GLY A 80 3.16 -0.92 -6.72
N GLY A 81 2.21 -1.75 -6.33
CA GLY A 81 2.32 -3.20 -6.49
C GLY A 81 1.30 -3.93 -5.62
N PRO A 82 1.68 -5.05 -4.98
CA PRO A 82 2.96 -5.75 -5.10
C PRO A 82 3.13 -6.43 -6.46
N THR A 83 4.35 -6.44 -7.01
CA THR A 83 4.68 -7.20 -8.21
C THR A 83 5.08 -8.61 -7.81
N LEU A 84 4.34 -9.62 -8.27
CA LEU A 84 4.62 -11.02 -7.94
C LEU A 84 5.84 -11.55 -8.71
N GLY A 85 6.50 -12.54 -8.14
CA GLY A 85 7.68 -13.17 -8.71
C GLY A 85 8.99 -12.43 -8.41
N PRO A 86 10.09 -12.77 -9.11
CA PRO A 86 11.38 -12.14 -8.90
C PRO A 86 11.35 -10.63 -9.23
N PRO A 87 12.08 -9.78 -8.47
CA PRO A 87 12.20 -8.37 -8.79
C PRO A 87 12.78 -8.16 -10.19
N SER A 88 12.24 -7.19 -10.93
CA SER A 88 12.72 -6.81 -12.27
C SER A 88 13.41 -5.46 -12.20
N THR A 89 14.63 -5.38 -12.76
CA THR A 89 15.38 -4.11 -12.89
C THR A 89 14.65 -3.04 -13.70
N ASN A 90 13.74 -3.46 -14.61
CA ASN A 90 12.94 -2.55 -15.42
C ASN A 90 11.87 -1.81 -14.60
N ARG A 91 11.57 -2.26 -13.39
CA ARG A 91 10.54 -1.64 -12.56
C ARG A 91 10.84 -0.16 -12.27
N ALA A 92 12.08 0.18 -11.94
CA ALA A 92 12.44 1.57 -11.70
C ALA A 92 12.33 2.46 -12.96
N ASP A 93 12.51 1.88 -14.14
CA ASP A 93 12.33 2.57 -15.42
C ASP A 93 10.85 2.85 -15.71
N GLU A 94 9.97 1.91 -15.37
CA GLU A 94 8.52 2.10 -15.49
C GLU A 94 8.02 3.16 -14.50
N ASP A 95 8.55 3.15 -13.29
CA ASP A 95 8.17 4.12 -12.26
C ASP A 95 8.62 5.53 -12.62
N ILE A 96 9.87 5.72 -13.04
CA ILE A 96 10.33 7.06 -13.43
C ILE A 96 9.60 7.61 -14.67
N LYS A 97 9.19 6.77 -15.61
CA LYS A 97 8.36 7.22 -16.74
C LYS A 97 7.03 7.84 -16.26
N ARG A 98 6.41 7.25 -15.25
CA ARG A 98 5.19 7.76 -14.65
C ARG A 98 5.44 9.03 -13.81
N TRP A 99 6.55 9.08 -13.09
CA TRP A 99 6.85 10.11 -12.12
C TRP A 99 7.92 11.10 -12.57
N VAL A 100 8.18 11.14 -13.89
CA VAL A 100 9.15 12.06 -14.51
C VAL A 100 8.88 13.52 -14.18
N ILE A 101 7.62 13.88 -13.92
CA ILE A 101 7.24 15.21 -13.47
C ILE A 101 8.03 15.67 -12.23
N THR A 102 8.41 14.76 -11.34
CA THR A 102 9.26 15.08 -10.18
C THR A 102 10.60 15.65 -10.61
N VAL A 103 11.23 15.04 -11.62
CA VAL A 103 12.52 15.48 -12.19
C VAL A 103 12.36 16.76 -13.00
N SER A 104 11.25 16.89 -13.73
CA SER A 104 10.94 18.10 -14.51
C SER A 104 10.71 19.33 -13.62
N GLU A 105 10.26 19.14 -12.38
CA GLU A 105 10.15 20.21 -11.37
C GLU A 105 11.49 20.48 -10.63
N GLY A 106 12.60 19.89 -11.09
CA GLY A 106 13.91 20.09 -10.52
C GLY A 106 14.20 19.32 -9.24
N HIS A 107 13.40 18.32 -8.90
CA HIS A 107 13.65 17.46 -7.75
C HIS A 107 14.42 16.21 -8.15
N ALA A 108 15.41 15.80 -7.35
CA ALA A 108 16.02 14.49 -7.52
C ALA A 108 14.99 13.41 -7.17
N TRP A 109 15.00 12.32 -7.95
CA TRP A 109 14.14 11.17 -7.72
C TRP A 109 15.00 9.93 -7.45
N ALA A 110 14.59 9.11 -6.47
CA ALA A 110 15.25 7.86 -6.15
C ALA A 110 14.20 6.78 -5.85
N GLY A 111 14.32 5.61 -6.49
CA GLY A 111 13.41 4.48 -6.28
C GLY A 111 14.14 3.15 -6.23
N SER A 112 13.76 2.30 -5.28
CA SER A 112 14.17 0.90 -5.19
C SER A 112 13.19 0.00 -5.91
N VAL A 113 13.67 -1.06 -6.55
CA VAL A 113 12.80 -2.13 -7.09
C VAL A 113 12.46 -3.20 -6.06
N PHE A 114 12.89 -2.97 -4.82
CA PHE A 114 12.83 -3.88 -3.68
C PHE A 114 13.56 -5.21 -3.91
N ARG A 115 14.14 -5.78 -2.84
CA ARG A 115 14.94 -7.03 -2.90
C ARG A 115 14.11 -8.29 -3.11
N GLN A 116 12.79 -8.20 -2.90
CA GLN A 116 11.90 -9.32 -3.14
C GLN A 116 10.57 -8.84 -3.72
N GLY A 117 10.04 -9.61 -4.65
CA GLY A 117 8.72 -9.39 -5.19
C GLY A 117 7.61 -9.83 -4.23
N GLY A 118 6.37 -9.56 -4.62
CA GLY A 118 5.20 -9.89 -3.85
C GLY A 118 5.08 -9.08 -2.57
N PHE A 119 4.52 -9.70 -1.55
CA PHE A 119 4.12 -9.05 -0.31
C PHE A 119 5.26 -9.02 0.71
N ALA A 120 5.77 -7.85 1.08
CA ALA A 120 6.79 -7.67 2.11
C ALA A 120 7.02 -6.17 2.37
N VAL A 121 6.14 -5.55 3.15
CA VAL A 121 6.12 -4.09 3.34
C VAL A 121 7.31 -3.61 4.15
N THR A 122 7.63 -4.30 5.23
CA THR A 122 8.77 -3.94 6.10
C THR A 122 10.10 -3.99 5.34
N THR A 123 10.35 -5.03 4.55
CA THR A 123 11.59 -5.14 3.77
C THR A 123 11.66 -4.10 2.65
N ALA A 124 10.53 -3.78 2.02
CA ALA A 124 10.45 -2.70 1.04
C ALA A 124 10.71 -1.32 1.67
N ALA A 125 10.24 -1.10 2.91
CA ALA A 125 10.54 0.12 3.66
C ALA A 125 12.04 0.24 4.00
N GLU A 126 12.69 -0.86 4.35
CA GLU A 126 14.15 -0.90 4.55
C GLU A 126 14.91 -0.59 3.26
N ASP A 127 14.50 -1.16 2.12
CA ASP A 127 15.12 -0.89 0.81
C ASP A 127 14.93 0.58 0.39
N THR A 128 13.77 1.16 0.71
CA THR A 128 13.48 2.59 0.49
C THR A 128 14.43 3.49 1.31
N GLU A 129 14.69 3.14 2.57
CA GLU A 129 15.65 3.88 3.40
C GLU A 129 17.09 3.68 2.92
N ARG A 130 17.47 2.48 2.43
CA ARG A 130 18.81 2.25 1.89
C ARG A 130 19.09 3.11 0.66
N VAL A 131 18.16 3.21 -0.29
CA VAL A 131 18.35 4.08 -1.47
C VAL A 131 18.46 5.55 -1.08
N ARG A 132 17.73 6.01 -0.05
CA ARG A 132 17.92 7.36 0.52
C ARG A 132 19.34 7.56 1.08
N ARG A 133 19.83 6.60 1.85
CA ARG A 133 21.21 6.66 2.38
C ARG A 133 22.24 6.68 1.28
N ILE A 134 22.11 5.82 0.27
CA ILE A 134 22.99 5.81 -0.92
C ILE A 134 23.04 7.21 -1.55
N PHE A 135 21.89 7.85 -1.71
CA PHE A 135 21.86 9.22 -2.23
C PHE A 135 22.65 10.20 -1.37
N VAL A 136 22.40 10.18 -0.06
CA VAL A 136 23.02 11.13 0.90
C VAL A 136 24.54 10.89 1.01
N ASP A 137 24.98 9.64 0.96
CA ASP A 137 26.38 9.27 1.21
C ASP A 137 27.23 9.41 -0.05
N HIS A 138 26.66 9.20 -1.25
CA HIS A 138 27.44 9.09 -2.50
C HIS A 138 27.05 10.05 -3.61
N VAL A 139 25.88 10.69 -3.54
CA VAL A 139 25.41 11.57 -4.65
C VAL A 139 25.41 13.03 -4.23
N ALA A 140 24.60 13.39 -3.23
CA ALA A 140 24.51 14.76 -2.73
C ALA A 140 23.78 14.81 -1.38
N LYS A 141 23.99 15.87 -0.60
CA LYS A 141 23.21 16.14 0.62
C LYS A 141 21.99 16.99 0.25
N PRO A 142 20.76 16.43 0.35
CA PRO A 142 19.55 17.20 0.08
C PRO A 142 19.29 18.22 1.20
N ARG A 143 18.72 19.37 0.83
CA ARG A 143 18.18 20.31 1.82
C ARG A 143 16.87 19.84 2.42
N ARG A 144 16.10 19.02 1.68
CA ARG A 144 14.87 18.33 2.11
C ARG A 144 14.77 16.98 1.44
N THR A 145 14.28 16.00 2.20
CA THR A 145 13.98 14.66 1.71
C THR A 145 12.51 14.40 1.91
N LEU A 146 11.78 14.18 0.81
CA LEU A 146 10.38 13.81 0.83
C LEU A 146 10.25 12.32 0.51
N LEU A 147 9.32 11.66 1.18
CA LEU A 147 8.95 10.27 0.90
C LEU A 147 7.65 10.27 0.11
N HIS A 148 7.66 9.65 -1.06
CA HIS A 148 6.48 9.49 -1.91
C HIS A 148 6.08 8.03 -1.99
N GLY A 149 4.84 7.71 -1.63
CA GLY A 149 4.26 6.38 -1.75
C GLY A 149 3.05 6.36 -2.66
N GLN A 150 3.09 5.54 -3.71
CA GLN A 150 2.00 5.41 -4.67
C GLN A 150 1.31 4.05 -4.53
N SER A 151 -0.04 4.02 -4.46
CA SER A 151 -0.82 2.78 -4.38
C SER A 151 -0.35 1.89 -3.22
N TRP A 152 0.06 0.66 -3.47
CA TRP A 152 0.68 -0.22 -2.48
C TRP A 152 1.95 0.39 -1.86
N GLY A 153 2.71 1.17 -2.61
CA GLY A 153 3.86 1.90 -2.09
C GLY A 153 3.52 2.92 -1.00
N ALA A 154 2.27 3.34 -0.86
CA ALA A 154 1.84 4.15 0.29
C ALA A 154 1.89 3.35 1.60
N MET A 155 1.63 2.05 1.56
CA MET A 155 1.82 1.16 2.71
C MET A 155 3.30 1.05 3.07
N VAL A 156 4.19 0.95 2.07
CA VAL A 156 5.65 1.00 2.26
C VAL A 156 6.08 2.35 2.84
N ALA A 157 5.58 3.45 2.30
CA ALA A 157 5.92 4.80 2.76
C ALA A 157 5.45 5.06 4.20
N THR A 158 4.22 4.64 4.57
CA THR A 158 3.75 4.76 5.95
C THR A 158 4.59 3.94 6.91
N ARG A 159 4.99 2.74 6.51
CA ARG A 159 5.90 1.89 7.30
C ARG A 159 7.29 2.51 7.43
N ALA A 160 7.87 3.01 6.34
CA ALA A 160 9.17 3.69 6.35
C ALA A 160 9.16 4.97 7.20
N ALA A 161 8.07 5.73 7.18
CA ALA A 161 7.92 6.93 8.00
C ALA A 161 7.90 6.64 9.51
N GLU A 162 7.32 5.50 9.91
CA GLU A 162 7.30 5.06 11.31
C GLU A 162 8.63 4.41 11.73
N MET A 163 9.26 3.62 10.86
CA MET A 163 10.54 2.95 11.15
C MET A 163 11.72 3.95 11.20
N TYR A 164 11.69 4.96 10.34
CA TYR A 164 12.78 5.92 10.16
C TYR A 164 12.30 7.37 10.30
N PRO A 165 11.77 7.78 11.48
CA PRO A 165 11.09 9.06 11.66
C PRO A 165 12.00 10.29 11.50
N LYS A 166 13.33 10.11 11.46
CA LYS A 166 14.34 11.16 11.27
C LYS A 166 14.87 11.26 9.85
N SER A 167 14.45 10.36 8.96
CA SER A 167 14.94 10.27 7.57
C SER A 167 14.16 11.14 6.60
N TRP A 168 12.98 11.60 7.00
CA TRP A 168 12.00 12.25 6.14
C TRP A 168 11.57 13.58 6.75
N GLU A 169 11.44 14.64 5.93
CA GLU A 169 10.84 15.90 6.33
C GLU A 169 9.35 15.99 5.98
N GLY A 170 8.88 15.21 5.03
CA GLY A 170 7.47 15.17 4.66
C GLY A 170 7.11 13.90 3.87
N VAL A 171 5.85 13.54 3.88
CA VAL A 171 5.33 12.35 3.19
C VAL A 171 4.20 12.76 2.24
N LEU A 172 4.29 12.32 0.98
CA LEU A 172 3.23 12.41 -0.02
C LEU A 172 2.69 11.01 -0.32
N LEU A 173 1.39 10.80 -0.14
CA LEU A 173 0.71 9.54 -0.45
C LEU A 173 -0.26 9.75 -1.61
N THR A 174 -0.12 8.99 -2.70
CA THR A 174 -0.96 9.12 -3.90
C THR A 174 -1.70 7.82 -4.18
N SER A 175 -3.03 7.86 -4.28
CA SER A 175 -3.91 6.68 -4.44
C SER A 175 -3.58 5.56 -3.45
N GLY A 176 -3.28 5.96 -2.20
CA GLY A 176 -2.57 5.11 -1.26
C GLY A 176 -3.40 3.97 -0.66
N VAL A 177 -2.79 2.77 -0.60
CA VAL A 177 -3.25 1.68 0.26
C VAL A 177 -2.82 2.01 1.68
N VAL A 178 -3.76 2.46 2.51
CA VAL A 178 -3.49 2.99 3.86
C VAL A 178 -4.39 2.41 4.96
N ALA A 179 -5.20 1.40 4.61
CA ALA A 179 -6.12 0.76 5.54
C ALA A 179 -5.58 -0.57 6.12
N GLY A 180 -4.31 -0.88 5.93
CA GLY A 180 -3.68 -2.09 6.44
C GLY A 180 -4.33 -3.38 5.92
N PRO A 181 -4.50 -4.42 6.77
CA PRO A 181 -5.06 -5.71 6.38
C PRO A 181 -6.44 -5.62 5.72
N ALA A 182 -7.29 -4.68 6.14
CA ALA A 182 -8.65 -4.54 5.61
C ALA A 182 -8.70 -4.29 4.09
N THR A 183 -7.63 -3.74 3.51
CA THR A 183 -7.51 -3.58 2.06
C THR A 183 -7.50 -4.92 1.32
N TYR A 184 -7.10 -5.99 2.00
CA TYR A 184 -7.04 -7.33 1.42
C TYR A 184 -8.31 -8.14 1.68
N ASP A 185 -9.03 -7.82 2.72
CA ASP A 185 -10.22 -8.53 3.15
C ASP A 185 -11.30 -8.59 2.06
N PHE A 186 -11.61 -7.49 1.40
CA PHE A 186 -12.62 -7.49 0.34
C PHE A 186 -12.21 -8.30 -0.90
N ARG A 187 -10.91 -8.49 -1.14
CA ARG A 187 -10.42 -9.32 -2.24
C ARG A 187 -10.64 -10.80 -1.96
N LEU A 188 -10.53 -11.17 -0.68
CA LEU A 188 -10.95 -12.47 -0.23
C LEU A 188 -12.47 -12.65 -0.37
N ASP A 189 -13.27 -11.63 -0.01
CA ASP A 189 -14.72 -11.66 -0.19
C ASP A 189 -15.11 -11.80 -1.67
N MET A 190 -14.41 -11.07 -2.57
CA MET A 190 -14.57 -11.23 -4.01
C MET A 190 -14.36 -12.68 -4.46
N ARG A 191 -13.28 -13.30 -3.97
CA ARG A 191 -12.96 -14.68 -4.33
C ARG A 191 -13.96 -15.65 -3.73
N ALA A 192 -14.44 -15.45 -2.51
CA ALA A 192 -15.44 -16.28 -1.87
C ALA A 192 -16.79 -16.24 -2.61
N LEU A 193 -17.23 -15.04 -3.00
CA LEU A 193 -18.43 -14.86 -3.82
C LEU A 193 -18.30 -15.51 -5.20
N TYR A 194 -17.17 -15.27 -5.87
CA TYR A 194 -16.90 -15.89 -7.16
C TYR A 194 -16.90 -17.43 -7.09
N GLN A 195 -16.23 -18.00 -6.09
CA GLN A 195 -16.19 -19.43 -5.87
C GLN A 195 -17.60 -20.00 -5.64
N HIS A 196 -18.41 -19.31 -4.84
CA HIS A 196 -19.79 -19.72 -4.55
C HIS A 196 -20.68 -19.65 -5.79
N LEU A 197 -20.64 -18.55 -6.54
CA LEU A 197 -21.54 -18.32 -7.68
C LEU A 197 -21.15 -19.10 -8.92
N CYS A 198 -19.86 -19.34 -9.12
CA CYS A 198 -19.32 -19.95 -10.33
C CYS A 198 -18.92 -21.43 -10.14
N ASN A 199 -18.94 -21.92 -8.91
CA ASN A 199 -18.45 -23.27 -8.59
C ASN A 199 -17.13 -23.59 -9.30
N ASN A 200 -16.22 -22.60 -9.28
CA ASN A 200 -15.03 -22.62 -10.10
C ASN A 200 -13.92 -23.37 -9.38
N HIS A 201 -13.92 -24.68 -9.59
CA HIS A 201 -12.84 -25.54 -9.14
C HIS A 201 -11.67 -25.47 -10.13
N PRO A 202 -10.46 -25.84 -9.68
CA PRO A 202 -9.34 -26.12 -10.57
C PRO A 202 -9.76 -27.10 -11.67
N ARG A 203 -8.97 -27.18 -12.74
CA ARG A 203 -9.17 -28.21 -13.75
C ARG A 203 -9.20 -29.59 -13.11
N PRO A 204 -9.84 -30.60 -13.74
CA PRO A 204 -9.95 -31.94 -13.16
C PRO A 204 -8.59 -32.59 -12.80
N ASP A 205 -7.53 -32.18 -13.48
CA ASP A 205 -6.14 -32.63 -13.26
C ASP A 205 -5.37 -31.81 -12.21
N GLU A 206 -5.98 -30.78 -11.63
CA GLU A 206 -5.40 -29.99 -10.55
C GLU A 206 -6.04 -30.33 -9.20
N PRO A 207 -5.27 -30.32 -8.10
CA PRO A 207 -5.83 -30.49 -6.77
C PRO A 207 -6.79 -29.33 -6.44
N GLY A 208 -7.85 -29.63 -5.69
CA GLY A 208 -8.72 -28.61 -5.11
C GLY A 208 -7.93 -27.68 -4.22
N TYR A 209 -8.12 -26.36 -4.34
CA TYR A 209 -7.45 -25.40 -3.48
C TYR A 209 -8.42 -24.64 -2.58
N SER A 210 -7.97 -24.41 -1.35
CA SER A 210 -8.73 -23.66 -0.36
C SER A 210 -8.64 -22.16 -0.65
N LEU A 211 -9.76 -21.44 -0.44
CA LEU A 211 -9.77 -19.98 -0.43
C LEU A 211 -8.77 -19.41 0.60
N ALA A 212 -8.53 -20.16 1.68
CA ALA A 212 -7.64 -19.72 2.75
C ALA A 212 -6.16 -19.68 2.35
N ILE A 213 -5.73 -20.44 1.34
CA ILE A 213 -4.32 -20.53 0.96
C ILE A 213 -4.00 -19.90 -0.40
N GLY A 214 -4.99 -19.32 -1.07
CA GLY A 214 -4.80 -18.88 -2.45
C GLY A 214 -4.67 -20.05 -3.42
N LEU A 215 -3.75 -19.97 -4.37
CA LEU A 215 -3.41 -21.09 -5.26
C LEU A 215 -2.30 -21.92 -4.64
N PRO A 216 -2.40 -23.27 -4.70
CA PRO A 216 -1.28 -24.16 -4.41
C PRO A 216 -0.07 -23.84 -5.32
N LYS A 217 1.14 -24.12 -4.84
CA LYS A 217 2.38 -23.89 -5.60
C LYS A 217 2.45 -24.68 -6.90
N ASP A 218 1.78 -25.82 -6.97
CA ASP A 218 1.69 -26.70 -8.13
C ASP A 218 0.53 -26.37 -9.06
N SER A 219 -0.30 -25.37 -8.73
CA SER A 219 -1.39 -24.93 -9.61
C SER A 219 -0.86 -24.35 -10.91
N LYS A 220 -1.44 -24.78 -12.01
CA LYS A 220 -1.13 -24.32 -13.37
C LYS A 220 -2.07 -23.23 -13.85
N LEU A 221 -3.02 -22.79 -13.01
CA LEU A 221 -4.01 -21.78 -13.39
C LEU A 221 -3.31 -20.47 -13.74
N THR A 222 -3.52 -20.02 -14.97
CA THR A 222 -3.04 -18.73 -15.46
C THR A 222 -4.10 -17.62 -15.33
N ALA A 223 -3.67 -16.35 -15.38
CA ALA A 223 -4.62 -15.23 -15.40
C ALA A 223 -5.56 -15.25 -16.62
N ALA A 224 -5.06 -15.72 -17.77
CA ALA A 224 -5.88 -15.87 -18.97
C ALA A 224 -6.96 -16.95 -18.81
N GLU A 225 -6.62 -18.08 -18.20
CA GLU A 225 -7.60 -19.14 -17.92
C GLU A 225 -8.61 -18.69 -16.87
N LEU A 226 -8.20 -17.99 -15.83
CA LEU A 226 -9.13 -17.42 -14.85
C LEU A 226 -10.08 -16.41 -15.51
N ALA A 227 -9.58 -15.58 -16.42
CA ALA A 227 -10.40 -14.63 -17.18
C ALA A 227 -11.42 -15.36 -18.08
N ALA A 228 -11.02 -16.42 -18.78
CA ALA A 228 -11.93 -17.24 -19.59
C ALA A 228 -13.04 -17.85 -18.74
N ARG A 229 -12.70 -18.48 -17.61
CA ARG A 229 -13.67 -19.08 -16.68
C ARG A 229 -14.62 -18.04 -16.07
N ALA A 230 -14.09 -16.86 -15.68
CA ALA A 230 -14.90 -15.78 -15.17
C ALA A 230 -15.84 -15.22 -16.25
N ASN A 231 -15.37 -15.11 -17.49
CA ASN A 231 -16.22 -14.68 -18.60
C ASN A 231 -17.34 -15.69 -18.90
N ASP A 232 -17.06 -16.99 -18.87
CA ASP A 232 -18.08 -18.03 -19.05
C ASP A 232 -19.14 -18.00 -17.94
N CYS A 233 -18.75 -17.79 -16.70
CA CYS A 233 -19.65 -17.77 -15.56
C CYS A 233 -20.40 -16.45 -15.39
N LEU A 234 -19.71 -15.31 -15.52
CA LEU A 234 -20.19 -13.97 -15.16
C LEU A 234 -20.48 -13.09 -16.39
N GLY A 235 -19.94 -13.45 -17.56
CA GLY A 235 -20.03 -12.61 -18.77
C GLY A 235 -19.29 -11.28 -18.65
N VAL A 236 -18.21 -11.20 -17.83
CA VAL A 236 -17.48 -9.94 -17.57
C VAL A 236 -16.86 -9.30 -18.80
N GLY A 237 -16.46 -10.11 -19.81
CA GLY A 237 -15.95 -9.64 -21.10
C GLY A 237 -17.02 -9.38 -22.16
N LYS A 238 -18.31 -9.57 -21.83
CA LYS A 238 -19.42 -9.40 -22.76
C LYS A 238 -20.13 -8.06 -22.54
N PRO A 239 -20.58 -7.37 -23.59
CA PRO A 239 -21.57 -6.32 -23.45
C PRO A 239 -22.79 -6.83 -22.67
N ALA A 240 -23.43 -5.97 -21.87
CA ALA A 240 -24.55 -6.36 -21.02
C ALA A 240 -25.68 -7.07 -21.78
N ALA A 241 -26.02 -6.59 -23.00
CA ALA A 241 -27.05 -7.18 -23.86
C ALA A 241 -26.72 -8.59 -24.39
N GLN A 242 -25.48 -9.04 -24.33
CA GLN A 242 -25.03 -10.36 -24.78
C GLN A 242 -24.86 -11.38 -23.64
N ARG A 243 -25.08 -10.95 -22.40
CA ARG A 243 -25.03 -11.83 -21.23
C ARG A 243 -26.29 -12.67 -21.14
N THR A 244 -26.13 -13.92 -20.76
CA THR A 244 -27.29 -14.73 -20.36
C THR A 244 -27.92 -14.14 -19.08
N PRO A 245 -29.21 -14.39 -18.82
CA PRO A 245 -29.86 -13.96 -17.57
C PRO A 245 -29.07 -14.42 -16.32
N GLU A 246 -28.51 -15.63 -16.35
CA GLU A 246 -27.73 -16.18 -15.26
C GLU A 246 -26.37 -15.47 -15.08
N GLN A 247 -25.65 -15.17 -16.16
CA GLN A 247 -24.43 -14.36 -16.10
C GLN A 247 -24.70 -12.97 -15.52
N ALA A 248 -25.75 -12.30 -15.99
CA ALA A 248 -26.13 -10.99 -15.51
C ALA A 248 -26.49 -11.02 -14.01
N ARG A 249 -27.24 -12.03 -13.56
CA ARG A 249 -27.62 -12.21 -12.16
C ARG A 249 -26.39 -12.43 -11.26
N ARG A 250 -25.48 -13.33 -11.65
CA ARG A 250 -24.26 -13.62 -10.87
C ARG A 250 -23.35 -12.42 -10.77
N LEU A 251 -23.12 -11.74 -11.89
CA LEU A 251 -22.29 -10.52 -11.92
C LEU A 251 -22.90 -9.41 -11.07
N LYS A 252 -24.20 -9.21 -11.18
CA LYS A 252 -24.94 -8.23 -10.36
C LYS A 252 -24.81 -8.55 -8.87
N THR A 253 -24.90 -9.81 -8.47
CA THR A 253 -24.72 -10.22 -7.06
C THR A 253 -23.35 -9.80 -6.55
N ILE A 254 -22.26 -10.02 -7.31
CA ILE A 254 -20.91 -9.61 -6.91
C ILE A 254 -20.83 -8.08 -6.75
N VAL A 255 -21.35 -7.34 -7.75
CA VAL A 255 -21.31 -5.87 -7.76
C VAL A 255 -22.11 -5.27 -6.62
N ASP A 256 -23.31 -5.78 -6.35
CA ASP A 256 -24.19 -5.26 -5.29
C ASP A 256 -23.63 -5.56 -3.90
N VAL A 257 -23.10 -6.77 -3.68
CA VAL A 257 -22.53 -7.16 -2.39
C VAL A 257 -21.23 -6.42 -2.09
N LEU A 258 -20.33 -6.32 -3.07
CA LEU A 258 -19.01 -5.73 -2.88
C LEU A 258 -18.94 -4.24 -3.25
N LYS A 259 -20.01 -3.67 -3.82
CA LYS A 259 -20.18 -2.23 -4.08
C LYS A 259 -19.06 -1.60 -4.92
N PHE A 260 -18.61 -2.29 -5.95
CA PHE A 260 -17.63 -1.74 -6.91
C PHE A 260 -18.08 -1.96 -8.37
N PRO A 261 -17.57 -1.20 -9.33
CA PRO A 261 -18.00 -1.31 -10.73
C PRO A 261 -17.59 -2.65 -11.34
N GLU A 262 -18.41 -3.19 -12.23
CA GLU A 262 -18.16 -4.46 -12.91
C GLU A 262 -16.81 -4.50 -13.66
N THR A 263 -16.33 -3.36 -14.13
CA THR A 263 -15.03 -3.23 -14.81
C THR A 263 -13.84 -3.61 -13.91
N SER A 264 -14.01 -3.61 -12.59
CA SER A 264 -12.97 -3.95 -11.61
C SER A 264 -13.00 -5.40 -11.14
N VAL A 265 -14.03 -6.17 -11.52
CA VAL A 265 -14.22 -7.56 -11.08
C VAL A 265 -12.98 -8.40 -11.36
N MET A 266 -12.45 -8.35 -12.59
CA MET A 266 -11.27 -9.16 -12.96
C MET A 266 -10.00 -8.74 -12.23
N SER A 267 -9.80 -7.43 -12.02
CA SER A 267 -8.64 -6.94 -11.27
C SER A 267 -8.64 -7.49 -9.83
N HIS A 268 -9.77 -7.38 -9.15
CA HIS A 268 -9.90 -7.88 -7.78
C HIS A 268 -9.87 -9.40 -7.69
N LEU A 269 -10.45 -10.10 -8.67
CA LEU A 269 -10.41 -11.57 -8.72
C LEU A 269 -8.99 -12.09 -8.95
N ASN A 270 -8.24 -11.50 -9.88
CA ASN A 270 -6.83 -11.83 -10.10
C ASN A 270 -6.01 -11.63 -8.83
N TRP A 271 -6.22 -10.48 -8.16
CA TRP A 271 -5.53 -10.18 -6.94
C TRP A 271 -5.85 -11.18 -5.82
N GLY A 272 -7.13 -11.44 -5.57
CA GLY A 272 -7.60 -12.41 -4.58
C GLY A 272 -7.24 -13.87 -4.91
N THR A 273 -6.83 -14.16 -6.15
CA THR A 273 -6.41 -15.49 -6.58
C THR A 273 -4.89 -15.65 -6.51
N PHE A 274 -4.13 -14.78 -7.16
CA PHE A 274 -2.67 -14.95 -7.30
C PHE A 274 -1.89 -14.30 -6.16
N ALA A 275 -2.23 -13.07 -5.75
CA ALA A 275 -1.49 -12.40 -4.69
C ALA A 275 -1.81 -12.95 -3.30
N LEU A 276 -2.97 -13.56 -3.07
CA LEU A 276 -3.29 -14.18 -1.80
C LEU A 276 -2.34 -15.35 -1.49
N GLY A 277 -1.94 -16.14 -2.49
CA GLY A 277 -0.97 -17.23 -2.31
C GLY A 277 0.38 -16.73 -1.80
N ASP A 278 0.89 -15.62 -2.33
CA ASP A 278 2.13 -14.98 -1.88
C ASP A 278 2.03 -14.48 -0.43
N VAL A 279 0.89 -13.86 -0.07
CA VAL A 279 0.63 -13.42 1.32
C VAL A 279 0.66 -14.62 2.28
N VAL A 280 -0.01 -15.71 1.93
CA VAL A 280 -0.07 -16.94 2.75
C VAL A 280 1.32 -17.57 2.87
N GLU A 281 2.07 -17.68 1.78
CA GLU A 281 3.43 -18.24 1.80
C GLU A 281 4.35 -17.44 2.75
N LYS A 282 4.34 -16.12 2.66
CA LYS A 282 5.15 -15.24 3.51
C LYS A 282 4.68 -15.19 4.97
N ASN A 283 3.46 -15.67 5.24
CA ASN A 283 2.94 -15.86 6.59
C ASN A 283 3.10 -17.30 7.12
N GLY A 284 4.05 -18.08 6.57
CA GLY A 284 4.36 -19.42 7.05
C GLY A 284 3.41 -20.50 6.56
N GLY A 285 2.75 -20.28 5.42
CA GLY A 285 1.83 -21.24 4.78
C GLY A 285 0.41 -21.23 5.34
N VAL A 286 0.08 -20.26 6.22
CA VAL A 286 -1.27 -20.11 6.80
C VAL A 286 -1.86 -18.74 6.49
N SER A 287 -3.19 -18.68 6.36
CA SER A 287 -3.86 -17.44 5.94
C SER A 287 -4.01 -16.44 7.08
N PRO A 288 -3.59 -15.18 6.90
CA PRO A 288 -3.94 -14.09 7.81
C PRO A 288 -5.36 -13.54 7.56
N LEU A 289 -6.04 -14.00 6.51
CA LEU A 289 -7.35 -13.50 6.10
C LEU A 289 -8.40 -14.59 6.29
N GLY A 290 -9.59 -14.19 6.72
CA GLY A 290 -10.73 -15.09 6.90
C GLY A 290 -12.05 -14.34 6.71
N ASN A 291 -13.15 -15.09 6.56
CA ASN A 291 -14.49 -14.54 6.43
C ASN A 291 -15.51 -15.22 7.37
N GLY A 292 -15.04 -15.91 8.40
CA GLY A 292 -15.92 -16.69 9.31
C GLY A 292 -16.99 -15.86 10.00
N GLY A 293 -16.68 -14.61 10.40
CA GLY A 293 -17.60 -13.68 11.05
C GLY A 293 -18.33 -12.72 10.10
N VAL A 294 -18.02 -12.73 8.81
CA VAL A 294 -18.58 -11.77 7.84
C VAL A 294 -20.05 -12.06 7.56
N ARG A 295 -20.88 -11.03 7.66
CA ARG A 295 -22.28 -11.06 7.20
C ARG A 295 -22.38 -10.33 5.85
N TYR A 296 -22.49 -11.09 4.78
CA TYR A 296 -22.71 -10.54 3.44
C TYR A 296 -24.16 -10.04 3.31
N VAL A 297 -24.31 -8.87 2.70
CA VAL A 297 -25.60 -8.22 2.45
C VAL A 297 -25.60 -7.56 1.08
N GLY A 298 -26.78 -7.38 0.49
CA GLY A 298 -26.95 -6.71 -0.80
C GLY A 298 -27.60 -7.58 -1.86
N THR A 299 -28.10 -8.76 -1.50
CA THR A 299 -28.88 -9.64 -2.39
C THR A 299 -30.35 -9.68 -2.02
N SER A 300 -31.17 -10.29 -2.87
CA SER A 300 -32.58 -10.57 -2.52
C SER A 300 -32.72 -11.71 -1.48
N ASP A 301 -31.67 -12.52 -1.30
CA ASP A 301 -31.62 -13.62 -0.31
C ASP A 301 -30.26 -13.61 0.39
N ASP A 302 -30.05 -12.64 1.27
CA ASP A 302 -28.83 -12.55 2.08
C ASP A 302 -28.68 -13.75 3.04
N ALA A 303 -29.79 -14.32 3.52
CA ALA A 303 -29.77 -15.47 4.41
C ALA A 303 -29.25 -16.71 3.68
N GLY A 304 -29.77 -17.00 2.50
CA GLY A 304 -29.29 -18.11 1.65
C GLY A 304 -27.84 -17.92 1.23
N LEU A 305 -27.43 -16.71 0.84
CA LEU A 305 -26.04 -16.41 0.53
C LEU A 305 -25.12 -16.73 1.72
N ASN A 306 -25.45 -16.22 2.91
CA ASN A 306 -24.63 -16.42 4.11
C ASN A 306 -24.57 -17.87 4.58
N ALA A 307 -25.61 -18.66 4.32
CA ALA A 307 -25.63 -20.08 4.63
C ALA A 307 -24.78 -20.92 3.66
N ALA A 308 -24.68 -20.50 2.40
CA ALA A 308 -24.05 -21.29 1.33
C ALA A 308 -22.60 -20.87 0.97
N ILE A 309 -22.23 -19.60 1.24
CA ILE A 309 -20.88 -19.12 0.88
C ILE A 309 -19.80 -19.84 1.70
N PRO A 310 -18.68 -20.26 1.08
CA PRO A 310 -17.58 -20.89 1.80
C PRO A 310 -17.03 -20.01 2.93
N ARG A 311 -16.82 -20.62 4.11
CA ARG A 311 -16.32 -19.96 5.31
C ARG A 311 -14.99 -20.58 5.75
N PHE A 312 -14.08 -19.75 6.18
CA PHE A 312 -12.84 -20.19 6.79
C PHE A 312 -12.34 -19.16 7.80
N LYS A 313 -11.53 -19.63 8.72
CA LYS A 313 -11.00 -18.86 9.83
C LYS A 313 -9.57 -18.47 9.54
N ALA A 314 -9.22 -17.20 9.78
CA ALA A 314 -7.84 -16.76 9.76
C ALA A 314 -7.04 -17.40 10.91
N ASP A 315 -5.74 -17.66 10.68
CA ASP A 315 -4.83 -18.06 11.75
C ASP A 315 -4.45 -16.83 12.60
N PRO A 316 -4.65 -16.85 13.91
CA PRO A 316 -4.39 -15.67 14.74
C PRO A 316 -2.92 -15.21 14.74
N GLN A 317 -1.95 -16.12 14.61
CA GLN A 317 -0.54 -15.76 14.56
C GLN A 317 -0.20 -15.15 13.18
N ALA A 318 -0.78 -15.67 12.11
CA ALA A 318 -0.64 -15.07 10.78
C ALA A 318 -1.27 -13.68 10.73
N VAL A 319 -2.44 -13.48 11.33
CA VAL A 319 -3.08 -12.15 11.47
C VAL A 319 -2.12 -11.17 12.16
N ALA A 320 -1.53 -11.57 13.29
CA ALA A 320 -0.62 -10.72 14.03
C ALA A 320 0.65 -10.38 13.22
N ARG A 321 1.26 -11.37 12.54
CA ARG A 321 2.43 -11.14 11.68
C ARG A 321 2.10 -10.23 10.50
N PHE A 322 0.98 -10.48 9.85
CA PHE A 322 0.54 -9.69 8.71
C PHE A 322 0.25 -8.24 9.11
N ALA A 323 -0.48 -8.03 10.20
CA ALA A 323 -0.72 -6.69 10.73
C ALA A 323 0.57 -5.97 11.11
N ALA A 324 1.53 -6.68 11.74
CA ALA A 324 2.83 -6.10 12.09
C ALA A 324 3.63 -5.64 10.87
N ASP A 325 3.46 -6.27 9.71
CA ASP A 325 4.12 -5.87 8.46
C ASP A 325 3.40 -4.72 7.75
N VAL A 326 2.06 -4.77 7.66
CA VAL A 326 1.28 -3.89 6.77
C VAL A 326 0.56 -2.74 7.45
N ASP A 327 0.42 -2.79 8.76
CA ASP A 327 -0.46 -1.88 9.48
C ASP A 327 0.33 -0.76 10.15
N HIS A 328 0.14 0.48 9.66
CA HIS A 328 0.73 1.64 10.31
C HIS A 328 -0.07 2.03 11.56
N GLN A 329 0.62 2.62 12.52
CA GLN A 329 0.04 3.07 13.78
C GLN A 329 -0.40 4.55 13.75
N GLY A 330 -0.20 5.24 12.63
CA GLY A 330 -0.49 6.68 12.48
C GLY A 330 0.51 7.60 13.22
N ARG A 331 1.67 7.09 13.63
CA ARG A 331 2.69 7.82 14.40
C ARG A 331 3.68 8.55 13.51
N PHE A 332 3.18 9.40 12.62
CA PHE A 332 4.06 10.12 11.69
C PHE A 332 4.59 11.40 12.33
N ALA A 333 5.92 11.50 12.43
CA ALA A 333 6.58 12.65 13.06
C ALA A 333 6.59 13.92 12.18
N VAL A 334 6.21 13.80 10.89
CA VAL A 334 6.33 14.84 9.86
C VAL A 334 4.99 15.14 9.18
N PRO A 335 4.86 16.26 8.44
CA PRO A 335 3.71 16.55 7.59
C PRO A 335 3.41 15.43 6.60
N VAL A 336 2.14 15.12 6.44
CA VAL A 336 1.62 14.12 5.47
C VAL A 336 0.56 14.79 4.60
N VAL A 337 0.79 14.78 3.29
CA VAL A 337 -0.23 15.11 2.29
C VAL A 337 -0.66 13.81 1.62
N SER A 338 -1.95 13.52 1.64
CA SER A 338 -2.53 12.37 0.96
C SER A 338 -3.49 12.84 -0.11
N VAL A 339 -3.41 12.28 -1.30
CA VAL A 339 -4.34 12.57 -2.40
C VAL A 339 -4.92 11.30 -2.97
N HIS A 340 -6.24 11.30 -3.25
CA HIS A 340 -6.96 10.11 -3.71
C HIS A 340 -8.10 10.47 -4.66
N ALA A 341 -8.31 9.62 -5.68
CA ALA A 341 -9.48 9.76 -6.56
C ALA A 341 -10.74 9.23 -5.86
N ILE A 342 -11.82 10.00 -5.89
CA ILE A 342 -13.07 9.66 -5.20
C ILE A 342 -13.67 8.34 -5.71
N ASN A 343 -13.55 8.11 -7.01
CA ASN A 343 -14.15 6.96 -7.70
C ASN A 343 -13.10 5.89 -8.07
N ASP A 344 -11.95 5.86 -7.39
CA ASP A 344 -10.92 4.83 -7.58
C ASP A 344 -11.48 3.45 -7.24
N ALA A 345 -11.57 2.60 -8.26
CA ALA A 345 -12.10 1.25 -8.12
C ALA A 345 -11.03 0.20 -7.84
N THR A 346 -9.75 0.58 -7.80
CA THR A 346 -8.61 -0.28 -7.48
C THR A 346 -8.27 -0.24 -6.00
N VAL A 347 -8.20 0.98 -5.44
CA VAL A 347 -8.01 1.25 -4.00
C VAL A 347 -9.11 2.20 -3.56
N PHE A 348 -9.97 1.75 -2.68
CA PHE A 348 -11.16 2.52 -2.29
C PHE A 348 -10.81 3.73 -1.44
N VAL A 349 -11.43 4.86 -1.78
CA VAL A 349 -11.22 6.15 -1.10
C VAL A 349 -11.58 6.09 0.39
N GLU A 350 -12.47 5.19 0.79
CA GLU A 350 -12.85 4.96 2.20
C GLU A 350 -11.66 4.54 3.07
N GLY A 351 -10.60 3.98 2.49
CA GLY A 351 -9.33 3.72 3.19
C GLY A 351 -8.67 4.98 3.75
N GLN A 352 -8.93 6.14 3.16
CA GLN A 352 -8.40 7.42 3.63
C GLN A 352 -9.02 7.86 4.96
N ASP A 353 -10.24 7.43 5.26
CA ASP A 353 -10.84 7.63 6.59
C ASP A 353 -10.08 6.85 7.67
N THR A 354 -9.63 5.62 7.36
CA THR A 354 -8.79 4.84 8.28
C THR A 354 -7.47 5.54 8.59
N LEU A 355 -6.79 6.10 7.59
CA LEU A 355 -5.57 6.89 7.78
C LEU A 355 -5.83 8.06 8.74
N ARG A 356 -6.88 8.83 8.49
CA ARG A 356 -7.27 9.97 9.32
C ARG A 356 -7.57 9.54 10.77
N GLN A 357 -8.34 8.49 10.96
CA GLN A 357 -8.69 7.98 12.28
C GLN A 357 -7.45 7.53 13.06
N ARG A 358 -6.53 6.77 12.43
CA ARG A 358 -5.31 6.29 13.07
C ARG A 358 -4.38 7.43 13.46
N MET A 359 -4.14 8.38 12.55
CA MET A 359 -3.30 9.55 12.86
C MET A 359 -3.92 10.39 13.99
N THR A 360 -5.24 10.54 14.03
CA THR A 360 -5.94 11.25 15.09
C THR A 360 -5.80 10.52 16.43
N ALA A 361 -6.03 9.21 16.46
CA ALA A 361 -5.90 8.39 17.65
C ALA A 361 -4.46 8.38 18.21
N ALA A 362 -3.47 8.47 17.32
CA ALA A 362 -2.06 8.58 17.69
C ALA A 362 -1.63 10.01 18.12
N GLY A 363 -2.55 10.99 18.11
CA GLY A 363 -2.23 12.40 18.42
C GLY A 363 -1.54 13.16 17.28
N HIS A 364 -1.50 12.60 16.08
CA HIS A 364 -0.83 13.15 14.90
C HIS A 364 -1.80 13.68 13.82
N GLY A 365 -3.10 13.72 14.07
CA GLY A 365 -4.11 14.20 13.11
C GLY A 365 -3.84 15.62 12.57
N GLY A 366 -3.23 16.49 13.38
CA GLY A 366 -2.81 17.83 12.97
C GLY A 366 -1.75 17.84 11.85
N ARG A 367 -1.06 16.72 11.61
CA ARG A 367 -0.01 16.55 10.59
C ARG A 367 -0.53 15.96 9.28
N LEU A 368 -1.83 15.73 9.15
CA LEU A 368 -2.44 15.21 7.94
C LEU A 368 -3.21 16.31 7.19
N VAL A 369 -3.03 16.35 5.88
CA VAL A 369 -3.92 17.01 4.93
C VAL A 369 -4.32 15.99 3.86
N GLN A 370 -5.61 15.86 3.61
CA GLN A 370 -6.17 14.98 2.60
C GLN A 370 -6.80 15.82 1.50
N ALA A 371 -6.46 15.53 0.26
CA ALA A 371 -7.03 16.12 -0.94
C ALA A 371 -7.67 15.04 -1.79
N PHE A 372 -8.78 15.36 -2.45
CA PHE A 372 -9.53 14.39 -3.25
C PHE A 372 -9.77 14.94 -4.65
N VAL A 373 -9.75 14.03 -5.63
CA VAL A 373 -9.93 14.37 -7.05
C VAL A 373 -11.15 13.62 -7.57
N ASP A 374 -12.05 14.33 -8.26
CA ASP A 374 -13.16 13.70 -8.99
C ASP A 374 -12.61 13.00 -10.24
N SER A 375 -12.19 11.75 -10.03
CA SER A 375 -11.61 10.89 -11.05
C SER A 375 -11.92 9.43 -10.74
N ARG A 376 -11.82 8.58 -11.76
CA ARG A 376 -11.82 7.12 -11.66
C ARG A 376 -10.43 6.53 -11.82
N GLU A 377 -9.47 7.36 -12.23
CA GLU A 377 -8.10 6.92 -12.52
C GLU A 377 -7.37 6.58 -11.22
N HIS A 378 -6.74 5.41 -11.24
CA HIS A 378 -5.83 5.00 -10.20
C HIS A 378 -4.42 5.48 -10.53
N SER A 379 -3.82 6.32 -9.73
CA SER A 379 -2.42 6.72 -9.73
C SER A 379 -2.08 8.06 -10.37
N TYR A 380 -2.34 8.33 -11.63
CA TYR A 380 -1.88 9.54 -12.30
C TYR A 380 -3.03 10.33 -12.93
N TRP A 381 -3.22 11.60 -12.52
CA TRP A 381 -4.34 12.44 -12.97
C TRP A 381 -3.91 13.59 -13.89
N GLY A 382 -2.61 13.75 -14.14
CA GLY A 382 -2.04 14.77 -15.02
C GLY A 382 -0.96 15.61 -14.33
N ASP A 383 -0.17 16.30 -15.15
CA ASP A 383 1.09 16.95 -14.77
C ASP A 383 0.95 18.14 -13.82
N ALA A 384 -0.23 18.74 -13.73
CA ALA A 384 -0.44 19.89 -12.83
C ALA A 384 -0.70 19.48 -11.38
N HIS A 385 -1.20 18.27 -11.12
CA HIS A 385 -1.55 17.82 -9.77
C HIS A 385 -0.33 17.64 -8.88
N TYR A 386 0.73 17.02 -9.38
CA TYR A 386 1.88 16.61 -8.58
C TYR A 386 2.79 17.77 -8.17
N PRO A 387 3.14 18.71 -9.05
CA PRO A 387 3.89 19.91 -8.65
C PRO A 387 3.22 20.66 -7.51
N VAL A 388 1.90 20.84 -7.58
CA VAL A 388 1.14 21.54 -6.54
C VAL A 388 1.16 20.79 -5.21
N LEU A 389 1.11 19.47 -5.24
CA LEU A 389 1.18 18.64 -4.03
C LEU A 389 2.58 18.69 -3.41
N PHE A 390 3.65 18.64 -4.21
CA PHE A 390 5.02 18.85 -3.73
C PHE A 390 5.23 20.27 -3.20
N GLU A 391 4.74 21.28 -3.92
CA GLU A 391 4.82 22.70 -3.49
C GLU A 391 4.10 22.90 -2.15
N ALA A 392 2.90 22.35 -1.99
CA ALA A 392 2.13 22.43 -0.77
C ALA A 392 2.83 21.75 0.41
N LEU A 393 3.37 20.54 0.19
CA LEU A 393 4.11 19.79 1.21
C LEU A 393 5.42 20.51 1.58
N LEU A 394 6.19 21.01 0.62
CA LEU A 394 7.43 21.75 0.84
C LEU A 394 7.18 23.06 1.60
N SER A 395 6.12 23.81 1.23
CA SER A 395 5.75 25.03 1.96
C SER A 395 5.41 24.73 3.41
N TRP A 396 4.75 23.61 3.67
CA TRP A 396 4.44 23.20 5.03
C TRP A 396 5.71 22.80 5.81
N VAL A 397 6.57 22.00 5.18
CA VAL A 397 7.85 21.56 5.80
C VAL A 397 8.80 22.73 6.07
N GLU A 398 8.89 23.70 5.15
CA GLU A 398 9.91 24.76 5.21
C GLU A 398 9.44 26.01 5.95
N LYS A 399 8.16 26.33 5.83
CA LYS A 399 7.57 27.59 6.31
C LYS A 399 6.54 27.38 7.41
N GLY A 400 6.21 26.13 7.76
CA GLY A 400 5.12 25.81 8.68
C GLY A 400 3.72 26.12 8.14
N GLN A 401 3.59 26.42 6.84
CA GLN A 401 2.33 26.81 6.21
C GLN A 401 1.54 25.53 5.83
N LYS A 402 0.70 25.07 6.76
CA LYS A 402 -0.16 23.92 6.51
C LYS A 402 -1.11 24.19 5.35
N PRO A 403 -1.08 23.41 4.26
CA PRO A 403 -1.99 23.61 3.14
C PRO A 403 -3.44 23.29 3.51
N THR A 404 -4.39 23.86 2.74
CA THR A 404 -5.78 23.46 2.78
C THR A 404 -6.17 22.78 1.48
N PRO A 405 -7.16 21.89 1.45
CA PRO A 405 -7.63 21.27 0.21
C PRO A 405 -8.09 22.30 -0.83
N ALA A 406 -8.75 23.37 -0.38
CA ALA A 406 -9.15 24.48 -1.26
C ALA A 406 -7.95 25.25 -1.84
N GLY A 407 -6.91 25.49 -1.03
CA GLY A 407 -5.68 26.13 -1.50
C GLY A 407 -4.94 25.27 -2.53
N ILE A 408 -4.88 23.94 -2.34
CA ILE A 408 -4.34 22.99 -3.31
C ILE A 408 -5.13 23.05 -4.63
N ALA A 409 -6.46 23.02 -4.57
CA ALA A 409 -7.33 23.10 -5.74
C ALA A 409 -7.11 24.40 -6.52
N GLN A 410 -7.12 25.54 -5.83
CA GLN A 410 -6.90 26.86 -6.44
C GLN A 410 -5.51 26.95 -7.09
N ARG A 411 -4.47 26.48 -6.41
CA ARG A 411 -3.10 26.52 -6.93
C ARG A 411 -2.94 25.62 -8.15
N CYS A 412 -3.60 24.46 -8.19
CA CYS A 412 -3.60 23.58 -9.35
C CYS A 412 -4.23 24.26 -10.58
N GLN A 413 -5.36 24.94 -10.42
CA GLN A 413 -6.00 25.69 -11.50
C GLN A 413 -5.08 26.80 -12.04
N GLN A 414 -4.43 27.55 -11.15
CA GLN A 414 -3.46 28.58 -11.54
C GLN A 414 -2.29 28.00 -12.33
N LEU A 415 -1.75 26.87 -11.90
CA LEU A 415 -0.63 26.21 -12.57
C LEU A 415 -1.04 25.67 -13.94
N GLN A 416 -2.23 25.12 -14.09
CA GLN A 416 -2.74 24.67 -15.38
C GLN A 416 -2.86 25.82 -16.38
N VAL A 417 -3.47 26.93 -15.95
CA VAL A 417 -3.58 28.13 -16.80
C VAL A 417 -2.20 28.65 -17.21
N ALA A 418 -1.25 28.70 -16.26
CA ALA A 418 0.12 29.13 -16.53
C ALA A 418 0.85 28.22 -17.54
N ARG A 419 0.48 26.95 -17.64
CA ARG A 419 0.98 25.98 -18.60
C ARG A 419 0.20 25.92 -19.92
N GLY A 420 -0.76 26.85 -20.11
CA GLY A 420 -1.57 26.92 -21.33
C GLY A 420 -2.64 25.83 -21.44
N ALA A 421 -2.94 25.10 -20.35
CA ALA A 421 -3.97 24.06 -20.32
C ALA A 421 -5.28 24.61 -19.69
N PRO A 422 -6.46 24.06 -20.04
CA PRO A 422 -7.72 24.46 -19.43
C PRO A 422 -7.72 24.21 -17.90
N ALA A 423 -8.23 25.15 -17.13
CA ALA A 423 -8.32 25.05 -15.66
C ALA A 423 -9.13 23.83 -15.16
N VAL A 424 -10.06 23.37 -15.99
CA VAL A 424 -10.94 22.21 -15.70
C VAL A 424 -10.23 20.88 -15.48
N GLY A 425 -8.95 20.76 -15.85
CA GLY A 425 -8.18 19.52 -15.64
C GLY A 425 -7.76 19.27 -14.17
N CYS A 426 -7.90 20.28 -13.29
CA CYS A 426 -7.65 20.13 -11.85
C CYS A 426 -8.96 19.85 -11.10
N ALA A 427 -9.43 18.63 -11.17
CA ALA A 427 -10.72 18.20 -10.63
C ALA A 427 -10.67 17.92 -9.11
N PHE A 428 -9.98 18.74 -8.32
CA PHE A 428 -10.01 18.63 -6.87
C PHE A 428 -11.38 18.97 -6.29
N VAL A 429 -11.79 18.21 -5.27
CA VAL A 429 -13.05 18.40 -4.52
C VAL A 429 -12.71 18.72 -3.07
N PRO A 430 -12.57 20.02 -2.71
CA PRO A 430 -12.04 20.45 -1.41
C PRO A 430 -12.86 19.99 -0.20
N ASP A 431 -14.17 19.89 -0.36
CA ASP A 431 -15.10 19.60 0.74
C ASP A 431 -15.45 18.10 0.83
N TYR A 432 -14.81 17.24 0.04
CA TYR A 432 -15.07 15.81 0.09
C TYR A 432 -14.50 15.21 1.38
N ALA A 433 -15.29 14.35 2.01
CA ALA A 433 -14.88 13.53 3.15
C ALA A 433 -15.23 12.06 2.88
N PRO A 434 -14.26 11.13 2.93
CA PRO A 434 -14.53 9.72 2.70
C PRO A 434 -15.40 9.14 3.81
N GLN A 435 -16.29 8.24 3.41
CA GLN A 435 -17.08 7.46 4.35
C GLN A 435 -16.18 6.48 5.13
N PRO A 436 -16.61 5.99 6.30
CA PRO A 436 -15.90 4.94 7.01
C PRO A 436 -15.68 3.69 6.14
N LEU A 437 -14.51 3.06 6.27
CA LEU A 437 -14.14 1.87 5.49
C LEU A 437 -15.17 0.74 5.61
N ALA A 438 -15.83 0.59 6.75
CA ALA A 438 -16.88 -0.41 6.98
C ALA A 438 -18.11 -0.27 6.07
N THR A 439 -18.26 0.87 5.37
CA THR A 439 -19.31 1.03 4.34
C THR A 439 -18.97 0.31 3.05
N ARG A 440 -17.71 -0.04 2.85
CA ARG A 440 -17.15 -0.67 1.65
C ARG A 440 -16.64 -2.09 1.92
N VAL A 441 -15.93 -2.30 3.00
CA VAL A 441 -15.31 -3.58 3.39
C VAL A 441 -16.04 -4.11 4.61
N PHE A 442 -16.52 -5.35 4.54
CA PHE A 442 -17.23 -5.97 5.67
C PHE A 442 -16.32 -6.09 6.91
N PRO A 443 -16.82 -5.74 8.09
CA PRO A 443 -16.09 -5.97 9.34
C PRO A 443 -15.78 -7.45 9.58
N ARG A 444 -14.63 -7.73 10.19
CA ARG A 444 -14.15 -9.07 10.56
C ARG A 444 -14.29 -9.29 12.06
#